data_438de552d69be3cd92c0b05eb91a8142
#
_entry.id   438de552d69be3cd92c0b05eb91a8142
#
_cell.length_a   1.000
_cell.length_b   1.000
_cell.length_c   1.000
_cell.angle_alpha   90.00
_cell.angle_beta   90.00
_cell.angle_gamma   90.00
#
_symmetry.space_group_name_H-M   'P 1'
#
loop_
_entity.id
_entity.type
_entity.pdbx_description
1 polymer ?
#
loop_
_entity_poly.entity_id
_entity_poly.type
_entity_poly.pdbx_seq_one_letter_code
_entity_poly.pdbx_strand_id
1 'polypeptide(L)'
;MRKVSLKKSAAIILSIACVAGSLIGCGGSSNSGSSASSNSSAASGQSALKKITVVSREDGSGTRGAFIELFGIEEKDASGKKIDNTTEDANITNSTEVMMQTVAGNPAAIGYTSLGALNSSVKALKVDGAEATVA
;
A
#
# COMPACT_ATOMS: atom_id res chain seq x y z
N MET A 1 17.92 41.57 -1.14
CA MET A 1 18.45 40.81 -2.29
C MET A 1 19.49 39.83 -1.78
N ARG A 2 19.17 38.56 -1.66
CA ARG A 2 20.12 37.51 -1.22
C ARG A 2 20.44 36.64 -2.41
N LYS A 3 21.74 36.62 -2.78
CA LYS A 3 22.28 35.83 -3.88
C LYS A 3 22.37 34.37 -3.46
N VAL A 4 21.71 33.49 -4.19
CA VAL A 4 21.82 32.04 -4.06
C VAL A 4 23.04 31.57 -4.84
N SER A 5 24.02 31.01 -4.12
CA SER A 5 25.24 30.45 -4.69
C SER A 5 25.00 29.02 -5.14
N LEU A 6 25.11 28.80 -6.45
CA LEU A 6 24.99 27.50 -7.10
C LEU A 6 26.34 26.78 -7.01
N LYS A 7 26.51 25.84 -6.12
CA LYS A 7 27.68 24.96 -6.09
C LYS A 7 27.45 23.73 -6.95
N LYS A 8 28.22 23.68 -8.03
CA LYS A 8 28.38 22.53 -8.93
C LYS A 8 29.03 21.39 -8.16
N SER A 9 28.42 20.23 -8.11
CA SER A 9 29.06 19.01 -7.63
C SER A 9 29.10 17.97 -8.74
N ALA A 10 30.29 17.46 -8.94
CA ALA A 10 30.76 16.65 -10.02
C ALA A 10 30.16 15.24 -10.04
N ALA A 11 29.99 14.73 -11.27
CA ALA A 11 29.68 13.36 -11.59
C ALA A 11 30.83 12.42 -11.15
N ILE A 12 30.46 11.32 -10.48
CA ILE A 12 31.34 10.16 -10.35
C ILE A 12 30.65 9.00 -11.06
N ILE A 13 31.22 8.67 -12.21
CA ILE A 13 30.90 7.48 -12.99
C ILE A 13 31.75 6.36 -12.40
N LEU A 14 31.14 5.35 -11.86
CA LEU A 14 31.83 4.11 -11.48
C LEU A 14 31.26 2.95 -12.29
N SER A 15 32.03 2.61 -13.33
CA SER A 15 31.88 1.41 -14.14
C SER A 15 32.39 0.20 -13.37
N ILE A 16 31.58 -0.83 -13.20
CA ILE A 16 32.03 -2.15 -12.75
C ILE A 16 31.68 -3.19 -13.78
N ALA A 17 32.73 -3.88 -14.17
CA ALA A 17 32.82 -4.85 -15.24
C ALA A 17 32.15 -6.19 -14.90
N CYS A 18 31.68 -6.84 -15.97
CA CYS A 18 31.22 -8.20 -16.05
C CYS A 18 32.24 -9.22 -15.52
N VAL A 19 31.76 -10.21 -14.77
CA VAL A 19 32.40 -11.53 -14.71
C VAL A 19 31.40 -12.58 -15.14
N ALA A 20 31.66 -13.14 -16.29
CA ALA A 20 31.05 -14.33 -16.80
C ALA A 20 31.68 -15.55 -16.10
N GLY A 21 30.86 -16.45 -15.61
CA GLY A 21 31.30 -17.74 -15.08
C GLY A 21 30.33 -18.82 -15.54
N SER A 22 30.71 -19.52 -16.58
CA SER A 22 30.12 -20.73 -17.12
C SER A 22 30.44 -21.93 -16.21
N LEU A 23 29.56 -22.91 -16.11
CA LEU A 23 29.69 -24.26 -16.65
C LEU A 23 29.00 -25.33 -15.81
N ILE A 24 28.11 -26.06 -16.48
CA ILE A 24 28.16 -27.48 -16.82
C ILE A 24 28.03 -28.46 -15.63
N GLY A 25 26.94 -29.23 -15.72
CA GLY A 25 26.73 -30.41 -14.93
C GLY A 25 25.57 -31.21 -15.52
N CYS A 26 25.85 -31.90 -16.62
CA CYS A 26 24.99 -32.93 -17.19
C CYS A 26 25.23 -34.24 -16.45
N GLY A 27 24.22 -34.93 -16.02
CA GLY A 27 24.33 -36.26 -15.44
C GLY A 27 22.96 -36.89 -15.32
N GLY A 28 22.62 -37.75 -16.29
CA GLY A 28 21.39 -38.49 -16.36
C GLY A 28 21.33 -39.66 -15.40
N SER A 29 20.17 -40.11 -15.09
CA SER A 29 19.69 -41.48 -15.20
C SER A 29 18.24 -41.63 -14.72
N SER A 30 17.51 -42.28 -15.52
CA SER A 30 16.18 -42.82 -15.36
C SER A 30 15.92 -43.50 -14.02
N ASN A 31 14.78 -43.26 -13.41
CA ASN A 31 13.95 -44.36 -12.97
C ASN A 31 12.49 -43.92 -12.77
N SER A 32 11.65 -44.75 -13.31
CA SER A 32 10.20 -44.70 -13.26
C SER A 32 9.67 -44.91 -11.85
N GLY A 33 8.63 -44.16 -11.50
CA GLY A 33 7.89 -44.44 -10.28
C GLY A 33 6.70 -43.47 -10.13
N SER A 34 5.56 -43.97 -10.58
CA SER A 34 4.24 -43.38 -10.41
C SER A 34 3.98 -42.97 -8.95
N SER A 35 3.41 -41.82 -8.76
CA SER A 35 2.16 -41.66 -8.00
C SER A 35 1.79 -40.20 -7.93
N ALA A 36 0.72 -39.89 -8.60
CA ALA A 36 -0.01 -38.64 -8.38
C ALA A 36 -0.41 -38.52 -6.92
N SER A 37 -0.05 -37.40 -6.30
CA SER A 37 -0.80 -36.86 -5.20
C SER A 37 -0.78 -35.35 -5.35
N SER A 38 -1.74 -34.89 -6.10
CA SER A 38 -2.15 -33.51 -6.13
C SER A 38 -2.71 -33.16 -4.76
N ASN A 39 -1.82 -32.79 -3.83
CA ASN A 39 -2.22 -32.14 -2.61
C ASN A 39 -2.10 -30.64 -2.84
N SER A 40 -3.11 -30.08 -3.47
CA SER A 40 -3.38 -28.66 -3.46
C SER A 40 -3.75 -28.27 -2.04
N SER A 41 -2.78 -28.29 -1.15
CA SER A 41 -2.90 -27.55 0.10
C SER A 41 -2.79 -26.08 -0.26
N ALA A 42 -3.92 -25.50 -0.64
CA ALA A 42 -4.16 -24.10 -0.43
C ALA A 42 -4.03 -23.88 1.08
N ALA A 43 -2.79 -23.78 1.54
CA ALA A 43 -2.49 -23.24 2.84
C ALA A 43 -2.97 -21.80 2.81
N SER A 44 -4.23 -21.61 3.19
CA SER A 44 -4.71 -20.34 3.72
C SER A 44 -3.91 -20.04 4.98
N GLY A 45 -2.68 -19.58 4.77
CA GLY A 45 -1.89 -18.92 5.79
C GLY A 45 -2.55 -17.59 6.11
N GLN A 46 -3.69 -17.62 6.75
CA GLN A 46 -4.19 -16.49 7.53
C GLN A 46 -3.24 -16.37 8.73
N SER A 47 -2.07 -15.78 8.47
CA SER A 47 -1.32 -15.16 9.54
C SER A 47 -2.26 -14.14 10.14
N ALA A 48 -2.70 -14.38 11.38
CA ALA A 48 -3.52 -13.43 12.11
C ALA A 48 -2.77 -12.09 12.10
N LEU A 49 -3.25 -11.15 11.29
CA LEU A 49 -2.67 -9.81 11.18
C LEU A 49 -2.84 -9.16 12.55
N LYS A 50 -1.76 -9.02 13.29
CA LYS A 50 -1.79 -8.54 14.68
C LYS A 50 -2.09 -7.06 14.81
N LYS A 51 -1.87 -6.28 13.73
CA LYS A 51 -2.10 -4.82 13.71
C LYS A 51 -2.53 -4.39 12.31
N ILE A 52 -3.59 -3.61 12.24
CA ILE A 52 -4.03 -2.96 11.00
C ILE A 52 -3.16 -1.72 10.77
N THR A 53 -2.65 -1.56 9.56
CA THR A 53 -1.96 -0.35 9.12
C THR A 53 -2.96 0.61 8.51
N VAL A 54 -3.23 1.71 9.18
CA VAL A 54 -4.10 2.76 8.67
C VAL A 54 -3.30 3.67 7.75
N VAL A 55 -3.81 3.92 6.54
CA VAL A 55 -3.23 4.88 5.59
C VAL A 55 -4.23 6.01 5.40
N SER A 56 -3.82 7.22 5.73
CA SER A 56 -4.64 8.42 5.65
C SER A 56 -4.05 9.45 4.69
N ARG A 57 -4.86 10.42 4.30
CA ARG A 57 -4.42 11.56 3.51
C ARG A 57 -4.00 12.70 4.46
N GLU A 58 -3.23 13.61 3.91
CA GLU A 58 -2.76 14.83 4.56
C GLU A 58 -3.91 15.77 4.95
N ASP A 59 -3.63 16.68 5.86
CA ASP A 59 -4.53 17.78 6.18
C ASP A 59 -4.77 18.66 4.94
N GLY A 60 -6.03 19.09 4.77
CA GLY A 60 -6.45 19.84 3.59
C GLY A 60 -6.87 18.98 2.40
N SER A 61 -6.71 17.66 2.45
CA SER A 61 -7.29 16.74 1.44
C SER A 61 -8.81 16.74 1.53
N GLY A 62 -9.48 17.10 0.43
CA GLY A 62 -10.95 17.05 0.36
C GLY A 62 -11.49 15.63 0.56
N THR A 63 -10.78 14.60 0.08
CA THR A 63 -11.15 13.19 0.31
C THR A 63 -11.06 12.83 1.79
N ARG A 64 -10.03 13.32 2.50
CA ARG A 64 -9.93 13.14 3.95
C ARG A 64 -11.06 13.83 4.68
N GLY A 65 -11.31 15.10 4.38
CA GLY A 65 -12.38 15.85 5.03
C GLY A 65 -13.73 15.16 4.89
N ALA A 66 -14.09 14.73 3.67
CA ALA A 66 -15.32 13.98 3.44
C ALA A 66 -15.35 12.66 4.21
N PHE A 67 -14.25 11.92 4.24
CA PHE A 67 -14.17 10.64 4.94
C PHE A 67 -14.37 10.79 6.45
N ILE A 68 -13.61 11.68 7.11
CA ILE A 68 -13.68 11.84 8.56
C ILE A 68 -15.03 12.40 9.03
N GLU A 69 -15.68 13.24 8.20
CA GLU A 69 -17.01 13.77 8.46
C GLU A 69 -18.08 12.68 8.31
N LEU A 70 -18.09 11.96 7.18
CA LEU A 70 -19.11 10.94 6.89
C LEU A 70 -19.05 9.75 7.86
N PHE A 71 -17.86 9.39 8.32
CA PHE A 71 -17.69 8.27 9.26
C PHE A 71 -17.69 8.70 10.74
N GLY A 72 -17.94 9.98 11.02
CA GLY A 72 -17.98 10.49 12.39
C GLY A 72 -16.64 10.40 13.12
N ILE A 73 -15.53 10.43 12.39
CA ILE A 73 -14.18 10.47 12.96
C ILE A 73 -13.87 11.90 13.42
N GLU A 74 -14.37 12.90 12.68
CA GLU A 74 -14.36 14.29 13.10
C GLU A 74 -15.59 14.57 13.98
N GLU A 75 -15.35 15.00 15.19
CA GLU A 75 -16.39 15.36 16.16
C GLU A 75 -16.28 16.85 16.54
N LYS A 76 -17.34 17.39 17.12
CA LYS A 76 -17.31 18.74 17.71
C LYS A 76 -17.26 18.63 19.22
N ASP A 77 -16.33 19.35 19.84
CA ASP A 77 -16.30 19.49 21.30
C ASP A 77 -17.45 20.37 21.81
N ALA A 78 -17.54 20.52 23.12
CA ALA A 78 -18.57 21.32 23.78
C ALA A 78 -18.52 22.82 23.38
N SER A 79 -17.42 23.30 22.82
CA SER A 79 -17.24 24.67 22.30
C SER A 79 -17.59 24.78 20.80
N GLY A 80 -17.89 23.67 20.15
CA GLY A 80 -18.15 23.60 18.71
C GLY A 80 -16.89 23.49 17.85
N LYS A 81 -15.71 23.35 18.47
CA LYS A 81 -14.46 23.15 17.75
C LYS A 81 -14.40 21.72 17.21
N LYS A 82 -14.00 21.57 15.95
CA LYS A 82 -13.78 20.29 15.29
C LYS A 82 -12.54 19.61 15.86
N ILE A 83 -12.68 18.33 16.21
CA ILE A 83 -11.61 17.46 16.67
C ILE A 83 -11.56 16.28 15.71
N ASP A 84 -10.41 16.07 15.09
CA ASP A 84 -10.14 14.92 14.24
C ASP A 84 -9.57 13.80 15.11
N ASN A 85 -10.29 12.69 15.21
CA ASN A 85 -9.93 11.50 15.99
C ASN A 85 -9.20 10.45 15.13
N THR A 86 -8.63 10.84 13.98
CA THR A 86 -7.76 9.94 13.22
C THR A 86 -6.60 9.48 14.09
N THR A 87 -6.30 8.19 14.09
CA THR A 87 -5.20 7.65 14.89
C THR A 87 -3.86 8.31 14.54
N GLU A 88 -3.06 8.65 15.53
CA GLU A 88 -1.72 9.21 15.35
C GLU A 88 -0.74 8.23 14.68
N ASP A 89 -1.01 6.93 14.77
CA ASP A 89 -0.24 5.88 14.11
C ASP A 89 -0.53 5.77 12.59
N ALA A 90 -1.40 6.61 12.04
CA ALA A 90 -1.74 6.54 10.61
C ALA A 90 -0.55 6.96 9.74
N ASN A 91 -0.29 6.20 8.69
CA ASN A 91 0.64 6.58 7.63
C ASN A 91 0.01 7.68 6.79
N ILE A 92 0.53 8.90 6.88
CA ILE A 92 0.01 10.05 6.14
C ILE A 92 0.68 10.13 4.77
N THR A 93 -0.13 10.31 3.72
CA THR A 93 0.35 10.53 2.36
C THR A 93 -0.39 11.69 1.69
N ASN A 94 0.31 12.41 0.83
CA ASN A 94 -0.24 13.51 0.02
C ASN A 94 -0.66 13.07 -1.39
N SER A 95 -0.64 11.79 -1.67
CA SER A 95 -0.99 11.24 -2.98
C SER A 95 -1.98 10.08 -2.85
N THR A 96 -3.05 10.14 -3.63
CA THR A 96 -4.02 9.05 -3.76
C THR A 96 -3.34 7.78 -4.29
N GLU A 97 -2.45 7.94 -5.27
CA GLU A 97 -1.75 6.81 -5.87
C GLU A 97 -0.81 6.12 -4.87
N VAL A 98 -0.04 6.89 -4.11
CA VAL A 98 0.83 6.34 -3.05
C VAL A 98 0.00 5.62 -1.99
N MET A 99 -1.16 6.15 -1.62
CA MET A 99 -2.08 5.49 -0.70
C MET A 99 -2.55 4.14 -1.28
N MET A 100 -3.01 4.12 -2.53
CA MET A 100 -3.45 2.91 -3.20
C MET A 100 -2.33 1.86 -3.29
N GLN A 101 -1.11 2.27 -3.67
CA GLN A 101 0.05 1.37 -3.72
C GLN A 101 0.43 0.82 -2.34
N THR A 102 0.36 1.65 -1.30
CA THR A 102 0.64 1.22 0.07
C THR A 102 -0.35 0.16 0.54
N VAL A 103 -1.64 0.36 0.25
CA VAL A 103 -2.69 -0.62 0.58
C VAL A 103 -2.53 -1.88 -0.25
N ALA A 104 -2.26 -1.78 -1.55
CA ALA A 104 -2.06 -2.93 -2.42
C ALA A 104 -0.84 -3.79 -2.01
N GLY A 105 0.22 -3.15 -1.51
CA GLY A 105 1.45 -3.82 -1.08
C GLY A 105 1.42 -4.39 0.34
N ASN A 106 0.40 -4.11 1.14
CA ASN A 106 0.32 -4.54 2.53
C ASN A 106 -1.05 -5.14 2.85
N PRO A 107 -1.17 -6.47 3.00
CA PRO A 107 -2.44 -7.14 3.29
C PRO A 107 -3.05 -6.75 4.65
N ALA A 108 -2.29 -6.08 5.52
CA ALA A 108 -2.78 -5.53 6.78
C ALA A 108 -3.20 -4.06 6.67
N ALA A 109 -3.06 -3.43 5.50
CA ALA A 109 -3.37 -2.02 5.33
C ALA A 109 -4.84 -1.78 4.97
N ILE A 110 -5.36 -0.67 5.48
CA ILE A 110 -6.64 -0.10 5.10
C ILE A 110 -6.46 1.39 4.79
N GLY A 111 -7.16 1.88 3.80
CA GLY A 111 -7.17 3.28 3.43
C GLY A 111 -8.51 3.67 2.81
N TYR A 112 -8.63 4.90 2.36
CA TYR A 112 -9.83 5.40 1.72
C TYR A 112 -9.48 6.24 0.48
N THR A 113 -10.34 6.21 -0.51
CA THR A 113 -10.18 7.00 -1.74
C THR A 113 -11.52 7.45 -2.29
N SER A 114 -11.51 8.37 -3.24
CA SER A 114 -12.71 8.68 -4.00
C SER A 114 -13.07 7.52 -4.94
N LEU A 115 -14.36 7.34 -5.21
CA LEU A 115 -14.82 6.28 -6.11
C LEU A 115 -14.20 6.39 -7.51
N GLY A 116 -13.99 7.62 -8.00
CA GLY A 116 -13.36 7.85 -9.30
C GLY A 116 -11.89 7.46 -9.40
N ALA A 117 -11.19 7.33 -8.27
CA ALA A 117 -9.80 6.88 -8.23
C ALA A 117 -9.65 5.38 -7.90
N LEU A 118 -10.74 4.72 -7.50
CA LEU A 118 -10.73 3.30 -7.19
C LEU A 118 -10.43 2.47 -8.44
N ASN A 119 -9.53 1.51 -8.30
CA ASN A 119 -9.16 0.58 -9.38
C ASN A 119 -8.95 -0.84 -8.83
N SER A 120 -8.64 -1.78 -9.71
CA SER A 120 -8.50 -3.21 -9.39
C SER A 120 -7.24 -3.58 -8.58
N SER A 121 -6.36 -2.63 -8.26
CA SER A 121 -5.17 -2.89 -7.45
C SER A 121 -5.48 -3.14 -5.98
N VAL A 122 -6.64 -2.70 -5.52
CA VAL A 122 -7.12 -2.86 -4.14
C VAL A 122 -8.52 -3.44 -4.11
N LYS A 123 -8.89 -4.01 -2.98
CA LYS A 123 -10.25 -4.50 -2.73
C LYS A 123 -11.09 -3.41 -2.09
N ALA A 124 -12.17 -3.01 -2.76
CA ALA A 124 -13.19 -2.18 -2.13
C ALA A 124 -13.93 -2.95 -1.03
N LEU A 125 -14.09 -2.32 0.12
CA LEU A 125 -14.88 -2.87 1.22
C LEU A 125 -16.32 -2.37 1.12
N LYS A 126 -17.25 -3.23 1.52
CA LYS A 126 -18.63 -2.81 1.74
C LYS A 126 -18.74 -2.13 3.10
N VAL A 127 -19.51 -1.07 3.17
CA VAL A 127 -19.85 -0.38 4.42
C VAL A 127 -21.31 -0.69 4.73
N ASP A 128 -21.56 -1.31 5.87
CA ASP A 128 -22.90 -1.77 6.27
C ASP A 128 -23.63 -2.62 5.20
N GLY A 129 -22.85 -3.40 4.46
CA GLY A 129 -23.36 -4.24 3.36
C GLY A 129 -23.55 -3.52 2.03
N ALA A 130 -23.41 -2.19 1.99
CA ALA A 130 -23.51 -1.40 0.77
C ALA A 130 -22.20 -1.40 -0.02
N GLU A 131 -22.28 -1.57 -1.33
CA GLU A 131 -21.14 -1.44 -2.24
C GLU A 131 -20.91 0.02 -2.63
N ALA A 132 -19.64 0.36 -2.87
CA ALA A 132 -19.27 1.66 -3.42
C ALA A 132 -19.65 1.70 -4.92
N THR A 133 -20.76 2.34 -5.24
CA THR A 133 -21.25 2.52 -6.62
C THR A 133 -21.58 3.98 -6.90
N VAL A 134 -21.48 4.38 -8.18
CA VAL A 134 -22.06 5.65 -8.63
C VAL A 134 -23.59 5.47 -8.71
N ALA A 135 -24.31 6.43 -8.13
CA ALA A 135 -25.77 6.48 -8.22
C ALA A 135 -26.20 6.96 -9.62
#